data_b3ece0c5c46aedd7ec98a27733702b92
#
_entry.id   b3ece0c5c46aedd7ec98a27733702b92
#
_cell.length_a   1.000
_cell.length_b   1.000
_cell.length_c   1.000
_cell.angle_alpha   90.00
_cell.angle_beta   90.00
_cell.angle_gamma   90.00
#
_symmetry.space_group_name_H-M   'P 1'
#
loop_
_entity.id
_entity.type
_entity.pdbx_description
1 polymer ?
#
loop_
_entity_poly.entity_id
_entity_poly.type
_entity_poly.pdbx_seq_one_letter_code
_entity_poly.pdbx_strand_id
1 'polypeptide(L)'
;VSLLEITWTDPVTGRHGYVVIDTLVRGVASGGLRLRDGCTLEEVRGLARGMSLKEALVYTPGDRYVPLGGAKGGIDIDPLDPRAHQVLKRFLTAVLPIVRAQWNTGEDFGLRQETLDAIAAGLGLQSTVEAAFALVEDQAAARARLRAAMAVTVEGVALADLVGGYGVARAALETAAALETAAALGTPSEATDAHRPPIETAVVQGFGSIGGAAARYLARAGVRVVGVADRDGLIADPSGLDVESMLAARDAHGVVDRTRLRPGFRSAPRESWLDVPADLLVPAAMSYVIGPPEAERIRAGLVVEGANLPTLPEAEAALLSRGIPVVPDFLANVMTNAWWWWVLFGDIEPTAEAAFTKIDSVMHTLVTAVTAFGLPLRKAARGLAETNAHRIAERFTPRDPGRT
;
A
#
# COMPACT_ATOMS: atom_id res chain seq x y z
N VAL A 1 -7.26 9.45 18.67
CA VAL A 1 -8.41 8.60 19.03
C VAL A 1 -9.24 8.42 17.77
N SER A 2 -9.53 7.17 17.38
CA SER A 2 -10.37 6.87 16.22
C SER A 2 -11.80 7.39 16.43
N LEU A 3 -12.46 7.78 15.34
CA LEU A 3 -13.82 8.32 15.38
C LEU A 3 -14.85 7.25 15.74
N LEU A 4 -14.70 6.03 15.20
CA LEU A 4 -15.60 4.91 15.43
C LEU A 4 -14.82 3.60 15.47
N GLU A 5 -15.13 2.76 16.44
CA GLU A 5 -14.59 1.40 16.56
C GLU A 5 -15.74 0.41 16.79
N ILE A 6 -15.76 -0.64 15.98
CA ILE A 6 -16.73 -1.74 16.09
C ILE A 6 -15.95 -3.03 16.30
N THR A 7 -16.31 -3.76 17.33
CA THR A 7 -15.92 -5.15 17.52
C THR A 7 -17.15 -6.03 17.35
N TRP A 8 -17.08 -6.98 16.44
CA TRP A 8 -18.10 -7.96 16.16
C TRP A 8 -17.60 -9.35 16.50
N THR A 9 -18.48 -10.17 17.06
CA THR A 9 -18.18 -11.59 17.31
C THR A 9 -19.09 -12.44 16.46
N ASP A 10 -18.51 -13.34 15.67
CA ASP A 10 -19.28 -14.28 14.85
C ASP A 10 -20.09 -15.23 15.72
N PRO A 11 -21.41 -15.23 15.62
CA PRO A 11 -22.27 -16.06 16.50
C PRO A 11 -22.11 -17.57 16.27
N VAL A 12 -21.46 -17.98 15.16
CA VAL A 12 -21.30 -19.40 14.81
C VAL A 12 -19.93 -19.93 15.21
N THR A 13 -18.87 -19.14 14.99
CA THR A 13 -17.49 -19.61 15.19
C THR A 13 -16.79 -18.95 16.37
N GLY A 14 -17.36 -17.89 16.96
CA GLY A 14 -16.71 -17.09 18.01
C GLY A 14 -15.56 -16.21 17.50
N ARG A 15 -15.23 -16.21 16.21
CA ARG A 15 -14.19 -15.36 15.62
C ARG A 15 -14.58 -13.89 15.69
N HIS A 16 -13.57 -13.01 15.80
CA HIS A 16 -13.78 -11.57 15.89
C HIS A 16 -13.62 -10.89 14.55
N GLY A 17 -14.40 -9.84 14.33
CA GLY A 17 -14.24 -8.90 13.23
C GLY A 17 -14.27 -7.47 13.74
N TYR A 18 -13.54 -6.58 13.08
CA TYR A 18 -13.32 -5.21 13.49
C TYR A 18 -13.58 -4.25 12.33
N VAL A 19 -14.18 -3.09 12.63
CA VAL A 19 -14.16 -1.92 11.74
C VAL A 19 -13.66 -0.74 12.56
N VAL A 20 -12.68 -0.03 12.02
CA VAL A 20 -12.20 1.22 12.59
C VAL A 20 -12.33 2.31 11.53
N ILE A 21 -13.03 3.39 11.88
CA ILE A 21 -13.00 4.64 11.14
C ILE A 21 -12.13 5.62 11.94
N ASP A 22 -10.98 5.96 11.39
CA ASP A 22 -10.06 6.92 12.01
C ASP A 22 -10.52 8.35 11.77
N THR A 23 -10.86 8.68 10.52
CA THR A 23 -11.38 9.99 10.12
C THR A 23 -12.50 9.86 9.10
N LEU A 24 -13.36 10.87 8.99
CA LEU A 24 -14.33 11.04 7.91
C LEU A 24 -14.09 12.37 7.20
N VAL A 25 -14.12 12.36 5.87
CA VAL A 25 -14.15 13.56 5.04
C VAL A 25 -15.41 13.50 4.20
N ARG A 26 -16.23 14.53 4.24
CA ARG A 26 -17.56 14.57 3.60
C ARG A 26 -18.47 13.40 4.02
N GLY A 27 -18.29 12.88 5.24
CA GLY A 27 -19.06 11.78 5.79
C GLY A 27 -18.59 10.39 5.37
N VAL A 28 -17.51 10.25 4.62
CA VAL A 28 -17.01 8.97 4.11
C VAL A 28 -15.54 8.73 4.43
N ALA A 29 -15.17 7.46 4.50
CA ALA A 29 -13.81 6.99 4.68
C ALA A 29 -13.50 5.83 3.72
N SER A 30 -12.22 5.57 3.48
CA SER A 30 -11.74 4.46 2.65
C SER A 30 -10.75 3.57 3.39
N GLY A 31 -10.73 2.30 3.00
CA GLY A 31 -9.73 1.33 3.46
C GLY A 31 -10.24 -0.09 3.38
N GLY A 32 -9.37 -1.01 2.93
CA GLY A 32 -9.70 -2.39 2.64
C GLY A 32 -10.09 -3.23 3.86
N LEU A 33 -10.63 -4.40 3.60
CA LEU A 33 -10.95 -5.43 4.58
C LEU A 33 -9.96 -6.58 4.45
N ARG A 34 -9.28 -6.94 5.55
CA ARG A 34 -8.36 -8.08 5.58
C ARG A 34 -8.92 -9.29 6.31
N LEU A 35 -8.47 -10.47 5.87
CA LEU A 35 -8.63 -11.72 6.59
C LEU A 35 -7.25 -12.20 7.02
N ARG A 36 -7.00 -12.31 8.32
CA ARG A 36 -5.72 -12.78 8.85
C ARG A 36 -5.93 -13.48 10.20
N ASP A 37 -5.41 -14.68 10.35
CA ASP A 37 -5.37 -15.36 11.66
C ASP A 37 -4.56 -14.52 12.66
N GLY A 38 -5.12 -14.30 13.83
CA GLY A 38 -4.57 -13.41 14.85
C GLY A 38 -4.72 -11.90 14.52
N CYS A 39 -5.64 -11.50 13.63
CA CYS A 39 -5.96 -10.09 13.42
C CYS A 39 -6.55 -9.46 14.68
N THR A 40 -6.04 -8.30 15.09
CA THR A 40 -6.46 -7.60 16.31
C THR A 40 -7.05 -6.24 16.02
N LEU A 41 -7.84 -5.71 16.97
CA LEU A 41 -8.36 -4.34 16.90
C LEU A 41 -7.21 -3.32 16.79
N GLU A 42 -6.10 -3.53 17.51
CA GLU A 42 -4.95 -2.62 17.49
C GLU A 42 -4.30 -2.56 16.11
N GLU A 43 -4.15 -3.70 15.44
CA GLU A 43 -3.69 -3.76 14.06
C GLU A 43 -4.61 -2.97 13.13
N VAL A 44 -5.94 -3.16 13.26
CA VAL A 44 -6.93 -2.46 12.43
C VAL A 44 -6.91 -0.95 12.67
N ARG A 45 -6.67 -0.50 13.92
CA ARG A 45 -6.45 0.94 14.25
C ARG A 45 -5.22 1.50 13.53
N GLY A 46 -4.10 0.80 13.62
CA GLY A 46 -2.86 1.22 12.94
C GLY A 46 -3.06 1.38 11.44
N LEU A 47 -3.75 0.41 10.83
CA LEU A 47 -4.06 0.41 9.40
C LEU A 47 -5.06 1.51 9.01
N ALA A 48 -6.11 1.76 9.81
CA ALA A 48 -7.07 2.82 9.56
C ALA A 48 -6.40 4.21 9.60
N ARG A 49 -5.49 4.41 10.58
CA ARG A 49 -4.66 5.62 10.66
C ARG A 49 -3.74 5.77 9.45
N GLY A 50 -3.13 4.65 9.00
CA GLY A 50 -2.34 4.62 7.77
C GLY A 50 -3.16 5.05 6.55
N MET A 51 -4.43 4.64 6.46
CA MET A 51 -5.33 5.08 5.40
C MET A 51 -5.62 6.59 5.47
N SER A 52 -5.86 7.17 6.66
CA SER A 52 -6.01 8.62 6.82
C SER A 52 -4.79 9.39 6.31
N LEU A 53 -3.58 8.88 6.58
CA LEU A 53 -2.33 9.49 6.09
C LEU A 53 -2.21 9.37 4.57
N LYS A 54 -2.52 8.19 3.99
CA LYS A 54 -2.51 7.97 2.52
C LYS A 54 -3.45 8.93 1.80
N GLU A 55 -4.69 9.01 2.28
CA GLU A 55 -5.68 9.91 1.72
C GLU A 55 -5.20 11.37 1.75
N ALA A 56 -4.70 11.83 2.89
CA ALA A 56 -4.22 13.20 3.02
C ALA A 56 -2.98 13.51 2.16
N LEU A 57 -2.05 12.55 2.00
CA LEU A 57 -0.84 12.74 1.20
C LEU A 57 -1.14 13.03 -0.27
N VAL A 58 -2.11 12.33 -0.87
CA VAL A 58 -2.42 12.47 -2.30
C VAL A 58 -3.32 13.67 -2.62
N TYR A 59 -3.61 14.51 -1.64
CA TYR A 59 -4.39 15.73 -1.87
C TYR A 59 -3.67 16.66 -2.85
N THR A 60 -4.26 16.82 -4.02
CA THR A 60 -3.80 17.74 -5.06
C THR A 60 -4.85 18.83 -5.25
N PRO A 61 -4.56 20.10 -4.91
CA PRO A 61 -5.46 21.19 -5.20
C PRO A 61 -5.73 21.28 -6.72
N GLY A 62 -7.00 21.23 -7.11
CA GLY A 62 -7.41 21.25 -8.51
C GLY A 62 -7.88 19.90 -9.04
N ASP A 63 -7.54 18.77 -8.42
CA ASP A 63 -8.15 17.49 -8.73
C ASP A 63 -9.64 17.49 -8.32
N ARG A 64 -10.45 16.73 -9.06
CA ARG A 64 -11.87 16.47 -8.70
C ARG A 64 -11.95 15.58 -7.47
N TYR A 65 -11.01 14.65 -7.37
CA TYR A 65 -10.88 13.83 -6.19
C TYR A 65 -10.45 14.67 -5.00
N VAL A 66 -11.32 14.69 -4.02
CA VAL A 66 -10.99 15.19 -2.68
C VAL A 66 -10.77 13.97 -1.81
N PRO A 67 -9.61 13.85 -1.15
CA PRO A 67 -9.31 12.72 -0.28
C PRO A 67 -10.44 12.41 0.70
N LEU A 68 -10.66 11.13 0.91
CA LEU A 68 -11.64 10.62 1.86
C LEU A 68 -11.03 10.55 3.27
N GLY A 69 -11.82 10.18 4.27
CA GLY A 69 -11.27 9.79 5.56
C GLY A 69 -10.62 8.40 5.49
N GLY A 70 -9.92 8.02 6.56
CA GLY A 70 -9.30 6.69 6.67
C GLY A 70 -10.13 5.74 7.50
N ALA A 71 -10.29 4.51 7.00
CA ALA A 71 -10.92 3.42 7.72
C ALA A 71 -10.19 2.10 7.44
N LYS A 72 -10.53 1.05 8.19
CA LYS A 72 -10.04 -0.31 7.94
C LYS A 72 -11.00 -1.33 8.53
N GLY A 73 -11.12 -2.48 7.86
CA GLY A 73 -11.73 -3.67 8.41
C GLY A 73 -10.72 -4.80 8.60
N GLY A 74 -11.01 -5.70 9.54
CA GLY A 74 -10.23 -6.91 9.75
C GLY A 74 -11.05 -8.02 10.36
N ILE A 75 -10.81 -9.26 9.95
CA ILE A 75 -11.43 -10.44 10.54
C ILE A 75 -10.32 -11.38 10.99
N ASP A 76 -10.40 -11.83 12.24
CA ASP A 76 -9.50 -12.81 12.83
C ASP A 76 -9.86 -14.21 12.35
N ILE A 77 -9.41 -14.55 11.13
CA ILE A 77 -9.59 -15.87 10.53
C ILE A 77 -8.51 -16.12 9.47
N ASP A 78 -8.03 -17.36 9.41
CA ASP A 78 -7.17 -17.80 8.30
C ASP A 78 -7.99 -17.71 6.99
N PRO A 79 -7.52 -16.99 5.96
CA PRO A 79 -8.19 -16.94 4.66
C PRO A 79 -8.39 -18.31 4.01
N LEU A 80 -7.58 -19.32 4.38
CA LEU A 80 -7.71 -20.71 3.91
C LEU A 80 -8.66 -21.55 4.77
N ASP A 81 -9.19 -21.03 5.89
CA ASP A 81 -10.20 -21.73 6.68
C ASP A 81 -11.47 -21.92 5.83
N PRO A 82 -12.01 -23.14 5.69
CA PRO A 82 -13.20 -23.41 4.89
C PRO A 82 -14.45 -22.60 5.36
N ARG A 83 -14.44 -22.07 6.58
CA ARG A 83 -15.49 -21.21 7.13
C ARG A 83 -15.30 -19.72 6.80
N ALA A 84 -14.14 -19.31 6.29
CA ALA A 84 -13.79 -17.89 6.09
C ALA A 84 -14.83 -17.15 5.25
N HIS A 85 -15.29 -17.73 4.16
CA HIS A 85 -16.31 -17.13 3.30
C HIS A 85 -17.65 -16.87 4.05
N GLN A 86 -18.09 -17.80 4.90
CA GLN A 86 -19.33 -17.64 5.64
C GLN A 86 -19.20 -16.63 6.79
N VAL A 87 -18.02 -16.59 7.46
CA VAL A 87 -17.72 -15.59 8.49
C VAL A 87 -17.70 -14.20 7.85
N LEU A 88 -17.01 -14.04 6.71
CA LEU A 88 -16.97 -12.78 5.95
C LEU A 88 -18.38 -12.30 5.56
N LYS A 89 -19.23 -13.20 5.05
CA LYS A 89 -20.62 -12.85 4.69
C LYS A 89 -21.41 -12.36 5.91
N ARG A 90 -21.34 -13.04 7.05
CA ARG A 90 -22.04 -12.61 8.28
C ARG A 90 -21.49 -11.28 8.82
N PHE A 91 -20.17 -11.10 8.77
CA PHE A 91 -19.54 -9.83 9.14
C PHE A 91 -20.06 -8.67 8.29
N LEU A 92 -20.00 -8.80 6.95
CA LEU A 92 -20.49 -7.76 6.04
C LEU A 92 -21.98 -7.48 6.22
N THR A 93 -22.77 -8.51 6.54
CA THR A 93 -24.19 -8.33 6.88
C THR A 93 -24.37 -7.48 8.14
N ALA A 94 -23.56 -7.72 9.17
CA ALA A 94 -23.64 -6.99 10.43
C ALA A 94 -23.23 -5.53 10.30
N VAL A 95 -22.21 -5.23 9.47
CA VAL A 95 -21.69 -3.87 9.26
C VAL A 95 -22.23 -3.19 8.01
N LEU A 96 -23.24 -3.76 7.36
CA LEU A 96 -23.82 -3.27 6.11
C LEU A 96 -24.23 -1.80 6.12
N PRO A 97 -24.84 -1.23 7.20
CA PRO A 97 -25.18 0.19 7.25
C PRO A 97 -23.93 1.10 7.14
N ILE A 98 -22.81 0.67 7.72
CA ILE A 98 -21.53 1.43 7.67
C ILE A 98 -20.93 1.36 6.26
N VAL A 99 -20.92 0.17 5.63
CA VAL A 99 -20.44 0.00 4.25
C VAL A 99 -21.27 0.84 3.26
N ARG A 100 -22.58 0.93 3.46
CA ARG A 100 -23.46 1.72 2.57
C ARG A 100 -23.24 3.22 2.66
N ALA A 101 -22.94 3.73 3.85
CA ALA A 101 -23.01 5.16 4.11
C ALA A 101 -21.66 5.83 4.34
N GLN A 102 -20.69 5.11 4.88
CA GLN A 102 -19.47 5.73 5.43
C GLN A 102 -18.17 5.05 5.03
N TRP A 103 -18.16 3.72 4.90
CA TRP A 103 -16.92 2.96 4.70
C TRP A 103 -16.87 2.35 3.30
N ASN A 104 -15.96 2.91 2.49
CA ASN A 104 -15.60 2.33 1.19
C ASN A 104 -14.53 1.28 1.43
N THR A 105 -14.85 0.02 1.13
CA THR A 105 -13.94 -1.09 1.35
C THR A 105 -13.59 -1.82 0.07
N GLY A 106 -12.41 -2.41 0.02
CA GLY A 106 -11.91 -3.22 -1.07
C GLY A 106 -11.10 -4.38 -0.54
N GLU A 107 -10.46 -5.11 -1.43
CA GLU A 107 -9.55 -6.19 -1.07
C GLU A 107 -8.37 -5.70 -0.24
N ASP A 108 -7.89 -6.55 0.64
CA ASP A 108 -6.63 -6.45 1.38
C ASP A 108 -6.10 -7.86 1.63
N PHE A 109 -5.09 -8.01 2.46
CA PHE A 109 -4.49 -9.32 2.76
C PHE A 109 -5.53 -10.41 3.02
N GLY A 110 -5.39 -11.54 2.33
CA GLY A 110 -6.25 -12.72 2.49
C GLY A 110 -7.65 -12.60 1.86
N LEU A 111 -7.98 -11.51 1.19
CA LEU A 111 -9.28 -11.30 0.54
C LEU A 111 -9.10 -10.82 -0.90
N ARG A 112 -9.84 -11.43 -1.83
CA ARG A 112 -9.88 -11.05 -3.24
C ARG A 112 -11.11 -10.19 -3.52
N GLN A 113 -10.96 -9.20 -4.40
CA GLN A 113 -12.04 -8.28 -4.75
C GLN A 113 -13.26 -9.01 -5.31
N GLU A 114 -13.07 -10.04 -6.12
CA GLU A 114 -14.18 -10.81 -6.71
C GLU A 114 -15.04 -11.50 -5.63
N THR A 115 -14.41 -12.01 -4.57
CA THR A 115 -15.11 -12.60 -3.43
C THR A 115 -15.94 -11.56 -2.68
N LEU A 116 -15.32 -10.40 -2.46
CA LEU A 116 -15.96 -9.27 -1.77
C LEU A 116 -17.17 -8.76 -2.57
N ASP A 117 -17.02 -8.57 -3.87
CA ASP A 117 -18.08 -8.09 -4.77
C ASP A 117 -19.25 -9.09 -4.87
N ALA A 118 -18.95 -10.39 -4.93
CA ALA A 118 -19.99 -11.42 -4.96
C ALA A 118 -20.86 -11.40 -3.68
N ILE A 119 -20.24 -11.23 -2.51
CA ILE A 119 -20.96 -11.12 -1.24
C ILE A 119 -21.74 -9.81 -1.18
N ALA A 120 -21.13 -8.69 -1.57
CA ALA A 120 -21.75 -7.37 -1.60
C ALA A 120 -23.01 -7.35 -2.48
N ALA A 121 -22.95 -7.93 -3.68
CA ALA A 121 -24.09 -8.07 -4.58
C ALA A 121 -25.21 -8.89 -3.94
N GLY A 122 -24.90 -9.99 -3.24
CA GLY A 122 -25.86 -10.79 -2.48
C GLY A 122 -26.51 -10.06 -1.30
N LEU A 123 -25.90 -8.95 -0.83
CA LEU A 123 -26.43 -8.06 0.21
C LEU A 123 -27.15 -6.81 -0.37
N GLY A 124 -27.32 -6.75 -1.69
CA GLY A 124 -28.01 -5.65 -2.37
C GLY A 124 -27.16 -4.37 -2.50
N LEU A 125 -25.83 -4.49 -2.48
CA LEU A 125 -24.92 -3.42 -2.83
C LEU A 125 -24.54 -3.54 -4.31
N GLN A 126 -24.45 -2.40 -5.01
CA GLN A 126 -23.91 -2.35 -6.37
C GLN A 126 -22.37 -2.32 -6.38
N SER A 127 -21.76 -1.91 -5.26
CA SER A 127 -20.32 -1.85 -5.06
C SER A 127 -19.98 -1.78 -3.57
N THR A 128 -18.79 -2.20 -3.20
CA THR A 128 -18.26 -2.03 -1.84
C THR A 128 -17.73 -0.61 -1.58
N VAL A 129 -17.72 0.24 -2.62
CA VAL A 129 -17.39 1.67 -2.54
C VAL A 129 -18.62 2.56 -2.80
N GLU A 130 -19.80 2.10 -2.39
CA GLU A 130 -21.09 2.78 -2.61
C GLU A 130 -21.12 4.20 -2.03
N ALA A 131 -20.51 4.39 -0.84
CA ALA A 131 -20.45 5.68 -0.19
C ALA A 131 -19.66 6.72 -0.99
N ALA A 132 -18.62 6.32 -1.74
CA ALA A 132 -17.87 7.22 -2.62
C ALA A 132 -18.68 7.60 -3.87
N PHE A 133 -19.48 6.66 -4.41
CA PHE A 133 -20.34 6.98 -5.54
C PHE A 133 -21.40 8.05 -5.20
N ALA A 134 -21.83 8.13 -3.94
CA ALA A 134 -22.75 9.18 -3.50
C ALA A 134 -22.13 10.60 -3.55
N LEU A 135 -20.81 10.72 -3.69
CA LEU A 135 -20.08 11.98 -3.79
C LEU A 135 -19.93 12.50 -5.22
N VAL A 136 -20.30 11.72 -6.23
CA VAL A 136 -20.20 12.12 -7.65
C VAL A 136 -21.59 12.36 -8.24
N GLU A 137 -21.67 13.36 -9.14
CA GLU A 137 -22.93 13.74 -9.77
C GLU A 137 -23.42 12.67 -10.76
N ASP A 138 -22.53 12.19 -11.63
CA ASP A 138 -22.82 11.15 -12.62
C ASP A 138 -22.21 9.80 -12.17
N GLN A 139 -22.97 9.10 -11.34
CA GLN A 139 -22.58 7.76 -10.87
C GLN A 139 -22.48 6.73 -12.00
N ALA A 140 -23.30 6.84 -13.04
CA ALA A 140 -23.29 5.90 -14.15
C ALA A 140 -21.98 6.01 -14.94
N ALA A 141 -21.55 7.23 -15.25
CA ALA A 141 -20.26 7.49 -15.89
C ALA A 141 -19.09 7.07 -14.99
N ALA A 142 -19.12 7.36 -13.68
CA ALA A 142 -18.07 6.95 -12.73
C ALA A 142 -17.94 5.42 -12.67
N ARG A 143 -19.07 4.68 -12.61
CA ARG A 143 -19.06 3.21 -12.64
C ARG A 143 -18.54 2.67 -13.98
N ALA A 144 -18.86 3.33 -15.09
CA ALA A 144 -18.35 2.95 -16.41
C ALA A 144 -16.82 3.14 -16.50
N ARG A 145 -16.29 4.28 -16.05
CA ARG A 145 -14.84 4.54 -15.98
C ARG A 145 -14.11 3.50 -15.14
N LEU A 146 -14.62 3.22 -13.95
CA LEU A 146 -14.00 2.24 -13.06
C LEU A 146 -13.98 0.84 -13.67
N ARG A 147 -15.10 0.38 -14.26
CA ARG A 147 -15.12 -0.90 -14.99
C ARG A 147 -14.13 -0.93 -16.16
N ALA A 148 -14.03 0.18 -16.92
CA ALA A 148 -13.06 0.27 -18.01
C ALA A 148 -11.62 0.16 -17.49
N ALA A 149 -11.27 0.86 -16.41
CA ALA A 149 -9.94 0.80 -15.80
C ALA A 149 -9.59 -0.59 -15.27
N MET A 150 -10.55 -1.28 -14.65
CA MET A 150 -10.36 -2.64 -14.13
C MET A 150 -10.17 -3.68 -15.24
N ALA A 151 -10.62 -3.41 -16.46
CA ALA A 151 -10.42 -4.27 -17.60
C ALA A 151 -9.07 -4.05 -18.33
N VAL A 152 -8.33 -2.99 -17.96
CA VAL A 152 -7.04 -2.69 -18.60
C VAL A 152 -5.99 -3.71 -18.16
N THR A 153 -5.25 -4.23 -19.14
CA THR A 153 -4.07 -5.08 -18.91
C THR A 153 -2.83 -4.48 -19.55
N VAL A 154 -1.70 -4.69 -18.94
CA VAL A 154 -0.37 -4.34 -19.46
C VAL A 154 0.45 -5.61 -19.54
N GLU A 155 0.75 -6.06 -20.76
CA GLU A 155 1.49 -7.31 -21.02
C GLU A 155 0.91 -8.51 -20.24
N GLY A 156 -0.42 -8.64 -20.30
CA GLY A 156 -1.14 -9.76 -19.70
C GLY A 156 -1.38 -9.66 -18.18
N VAL A 157 -0.94 -8.57 -17.52
CA VAL A 157 -1.19 -8.35 -16.08
C VAL A 157 -2.23 -7.23 -15.93
N ALA A 158 -3.20 -7.40 -15.04
CA ALA A 158 -4.20 -6.37 -14.76
C ALA A 158 -3.53 -5.08 -14.26
N LEU A 159 -3.96 -3.93 -14.78
CA LEU A 159 -3.42 -2.62 -14.36
C LEU A 159 -3.58 -2.42 -12.84
N ALA A 160 -4.69 -2.87 -12.27
CA ALA A 160 -4.96 -2.82 -10.84
C ALA A 160 -3.88 -3.52 -9.99
N ASP A 161 -3.30 -4.62 -10.50
CA ASP A 161 -2.20 -5.35 -9.86
C ASP A 161 -0.83 -4.69 -10.05
N LEU A 162 -0.72 -3.71 -10.96
CA LEU A 162 0.55 -3.07 -11.29
C LEU A 162 0.74 -1.71 -10.61
N VAL A 163 -0.32 -0.90 -10.53
CA VAL A 163 -0.23 0.51 -10.09
C VAL A 163 0.39 0.68 -8.70
N GLY A 164 0.11 -0.23 -7.77
CA GLY A 164 0.65 -0.16 -6.41
C GLY A 164 2.16 -0.42 -6.37
N GLY A 165 2.61 -1.51 -6.99
CA GLY A 165 4.04 -1.83 -7.06
C GLY A 165 4.82 -0.88 -7.96
N TYR A 166 4.19 -0.34 -9.01
CA TYR A 166 4.78 0.76 -9.78
C TYR A 166 5.05 1.97 -8.89
N GLY A 167 4.06 2.37 -8.06
CA GLY A 167 4.25 3.44 -7.08
C GLY A 167 5.40 3.18 -6.10
N VAL A 168 5.53 1.94 -5.60
CA VAL A 168 6.64 1.54 -4.71
C VAL A 168 7.99 1.66 -5.42
N ALA A 169 8.09 1.20 -6.67
CA ALA A 169 9.31 1.33 -7.46
C ALA A 169 9.66 2.81 -7.71
N ARG A 170 8.67 3.65 -8.05
CA ARG A 170 8.88 5.09 -8.22
C ARG A 170 9.30 5.76 -6.91
N ALA A 171 8.66 5.43 -5.78
CA ALA A 171 9.06 5.95 -4.46
C ALA A 171 10.53 5.62 -4.13
N ALA A 172 10.98 4.40 -4.46
CA ALA A 172 12.35 3.98 -4.24
C ALA A 172 13.34 4.80 -5.10
N LEU A 173 13.10 4.88 -6.41
CA LEU A 173 13.98 5.55 -7.35
C LEU A 173 14.04 7.07 -7.11
N GLU A 174 12.89 7.71 -6.89
CA GLU A 174 12.81 9.15 -6.60
C GLU A 174 13.50 9.48 -5.26
N THR A 175 13.28 8.65 -4.22
CA THR A 175 13.93 8.88 -2.92
C THR A 175 15.44 8.73 -3.02
N ALA A 176 15.95 7.72 -3.73
CA ALA A 176 17.38 7.55 -3.91
C ALA A 176 18.01 8.75 -4.62
N ALA A 177 17.41 9.19 -5.73
CA ALA A 177 17.90 10.35 -6.48
C ALA A 177 17.85 11.65 -5.64
N ALA A 178 16.80 11.84 -4.83
CA ALA A 178 16.70 13.00 -3.96
C ALA A 178 17.76 13.00 -2.84
N LEU A 179 18.02 11.84 -2.23
CA LEU A 179 19.04 11.70 -1.19
C LEU A 179 20.47 11.86 -1.75
N GLU A 180 20.74 11.34 -2.95
CA GLU A 180 22.01 11.54 -3.65
C GLU A 180 22.24 13.04 -3.95
N THR A 181 21.21 13.71 -4.46
CA THR A 181 21.28 15.16 -4.73
C THR A 181 21.55 15.97 -3.47
N ALA A 182 20.85 15.67 -2.36
CA ALA A 182 21.04 16.33 -1.08
C ALA A 182 22.47 16.14 -0.54
N ALA A 183 22.99 14.92 -0.64
CA ALA A 183 24.38 14.62 -0.25
C ALA A 183 25.41 15.39 -1.11
N ALA A 184 25.22 15.46 -2.42
CA ALA A 184 26.08 16.19 -3.34
C ALA A 184 26.10 17.72 -3.06
N LEU A 185 24.96 18.26 -2.59
CA LEU A 185 24.83 19.67 -2.21
C LEU A 185 25.33 19.98 -0.78
N GLY A 186 25.76 18.96 -0.01
CA GLY A 186 26.16 19.11 1.39
C GLY A 186 25.01 19.58 2.30
N THR A 187 23.77 19.31 1.94
CA THR A 187 22.60 19.68 2.74
C THR A 187 22.54 18.81 4.00
N PRO A 188 22.57 19.40 5.21
CA PRO A 188 22.42 18.63 6.43
C PRO A 188 21.07 17.90 6.44
N SER A 189 21.10 16.60 6.70
CA SER A 189 19.88 15.79 6.79
C SER A 189 19.99 14.82 7.97
N GLU A 190 19.01 14.86 8.88
CA GLU A 190 18.87 13.84 9.91
C GLU A 190 18.58 12.45 9.30
N ALA A 191 18.22 12.41 8.01
CA ALA A 191 17.94 11.17 7.31
C ALA A 191 19.21 10.39 6.95
N THR A 192 20.35 11.09 6.68
CA THR A 192 21.61 10.39 6.34
C THR A 192 22.83 11.34 6.39
N ASP A 193 23.92 10.86 7.00
CA ASP A 193 25.27 11.48 6.91
C ASP A 193 26.16 10.83 5.84
N ALA A 194 25.69 9.79 5.15
CA ALA A 194 26.52 8.99 4.25
C ALA A 194 26.24 9.29 2.78
N HIS A 195 27.33 9.49 2.01
CA HIS A 195 27.26 9.45 0.54
C HIS A 195 26.69 8.10 0.10
N ARG A 196 25.59 8.11 -0.64
CA ARG A 196 24.93 6.88 -1.13
C ARG A 196 25.20 6.72 -2.61
N PRO A 197 25.63 5.52 -3.04
CA PRO A 197 25.66 5.19 -4.45
C PRO A 197 24.23 5.07 -5.00
N PRO A 198 24.04 5.19 -6.31
CA PRO A 198 22.78 4.91 -6.97
C PRO A 198 22.30 3.47 -6.66
N ILE A 199 20.98 3.26 -6.67
CA ILE A 199 20.42 1.92 -6.46
C ILE A 199 20.72 1.06 -7.67
N GLU A 200 21.60 0.06 -7.52
CA GLU A 200 21.90 -0.92 -8.56
C GLU A 200 21.25 -2.28 -8.29
N THR A 201 21.00 -2.60 -7.01
CA THR A 201 20.53 -3.90 -6.58
C THR A 201 19.34 -3.79 -5.64
N ALA A 202 18.40 -4.74 -5.73
CA ALA A 202 17.21 -4.78 -4.89
C ALA A 202 16.90 -6.19 -4.38
N VAL A 203 16.37 -6.27 -3.16
CA VAL A 203 15.74 -7.45 -2.59
C VAL A 203 14.27 -7.13 -2.34
N VAL A 204 13.37 -8.05 -2.71
CA VAL A 204 11.92 -7.93 -2.54
C VAL A 204 11.41 -9.07 -1.67
N GLN A 205 10.78 -8.76 -0.55
CA GLN A 205 10.12 -9.72 0.29
C GLN A 205 8.61 -9.70 0.01
N GLY A 206 8.09 -10.83 -0.48
CA GLY A 206 6.74 -10.95 -1.02
C GLY A 206 6.70 -10.73 -2.54
N PHE A 207 6.05 -11.64 -3.28
CA PHE A 207 5.98 -11.57 -4.73
C PHE A 207 4.53 -11.60 -5.26
N GLY A 208 3.60 -11.06 -4.45
CA GLY A 208 2.20 -10.79 -4.81
C GLY A 208 2.08 -9.58 -5.77
N SER A 209 0.89 -8.96 -5.82
CA SER A 209 0.63 -7.80 -6.69
C SER A 209 1.64 -6.67 -6.46
N ILE A 210 1.83 -6.21 -5.21
CA ILE A 210 2.74 -5.09 -4.91
C ILE A 210 4.20 -5.47 -5.16
N GLY A 211 4.69 -6.56 -4.54
CA GLY A 211 6.11 -6.93 -4.63
C GLY A 211 6.52 -7.38 -6.03
N GLY A 212 5.67 -8.13 -6.72
CA GLY A 212 5.93 -8.55 -8.09
C GLY A 212 5.98 -7.37 -9.07
N ALA A 213 5.04 -6.42 -8.95
CA ALA A 213 5.06 -5.21 -9.77
C ALA A 213 6.25 -4.30 -9.41
N ALA A 214 6.58 -4.12 -8.11
CA ALA A 214 7.76 -3.37 -7.70
C ALA A 214 9.05 -3.97 -8.29
N ALA A 215 9.23 -5.28 -8.19
CA ALA A 215 10.36 -5.98 -8.79
C ALA A 215 10.43 -5.76 -10.31
N ARG A 216 9.29 -5.86 -11.01
CA ARG A 216 9.19 -5.63 -12.46
C ARG A 216 9.67 -4.23 -12.86
N TYR A 217 9.15 -3.22 -12.19
CA TYR A 217 9.45 -1.83 -12.57
C TYR A 217 10.82 -1.36 -12.09
N LEU A 218 11.36 -1.91 -11.01
CA LEU A 218 12.76 -1.75 -10.63
C LEU A 218 13.68 -2.38 -11.69
N ALA A 219 13.41 -3.61 -12.12
CA ALA A 219 14.19 -4.27 -13.17
C ALA A 219 14.15 -3.48 -14.49
N ARG A 220 13.00 -2.95 -14.89
CA ARG A 220 12.85 -2.10 -16.09
C ARG A 220 13.57 -0.77 -15.98
N ALA A 221 13.78 -0.27 -14.78
CA ALA A 221 14.60 0.91 -14.52
C ALA A 221 16.12 0.61 -14.45
N GLY A 222 16.53 -0.65 -14.70
CA GLY A 222 17.93 -1.06 -14.69
C GLY A 222 18.43 -1.56 -13.35
N VAL A 223 17.60 -1.64 -12.32
CA VAL A 223 17.96 -2.19 -11.00
C VAL A 223 17.93 -3.72 -11.05
N ARG A 224 19.05 -4.36 -10.69
CA ARG A 224 19.13 -5.82 -10.61
C ARG A 224 18.39 -6.32 -9.37
N VAL A 225 17.32 -7.06 -9.56
CA VAL A 225 16.64 -7.75 -8.46
C VAL A 225 17.44 -9.01 -8.11
N VAL A 226 18.22 -8.94 -7.02
CA VAL A 226 19.16 -10.00 -6.61
C VAL A 226 18.56 -11.00 -5.63
N GLY A 227 17.37 -10.72 -5.09
CA GLY A 227 16.66 -11.61 -4.18
C GLY A 227 15.15 -11.36 -4.18
N VAL A 228 14.39 -12.45 -4.19
CA VAL A 228 12.94 -12.45 -4.01
C VAL A 228 12.58 -13.53 -2.99
N ALA A 229 11.91 -13.15 -1.93
CA ALA A 229 11.39 -14.09 -0.93
C ALA A 229 9.87 -14.21 -1.04
N ASP A 230 9.38 -15.41 -1.19
CA ASP A 230 7.96 -15.73 -1.09
C ASP A 230 7.69 -16.66 0.10
N ARG A 231 6.50 -17.26 0.18
CA ARG A 231 6.13 -18.17 1.27
C ARG A 231 7.02 -19.41 1.34
N ASP A 232 7.52 -19.90 0.19
CA ASP A 232 8.28 -21.13 0.08
C ASP A 232 9.81 -20.92 0.24
N GLY A 233 10.27 -19.67 0.36
CA GLY A 233 11.67 -19.36 0.63
C GLY A 233 12.23 -18.23 -0.23
N LEU A 234 13.54 -18.04 -0.10
CA LEU A 234 14.31 -17.07 -0.88
C LEU A 234 14.78 -17.69 -2.20
N ILE A 235 14.63 -16.94 -3.27
CA ILE A 235 15.30 -17.14 -4.57
C ILE A 235 16.30 -16.00 -4.71
N ALA A 236 17.57 -16.29 -4.89
CA ALA A 236 18.62 -15.26 -4.98
C ALA A 236 19.62 -15.56 -6.10
N ASP A 237 20.01 -14.51 -6.81
CA ASP A 237 21.10 -14.53 -7.80
C ASP A 237 21.80 -13.16 -7.78
N PRO A 238 23.08 -13.08 -7.40
CA PRO A 238 23.82 -11.82 -7.41
C PRO A 238 23.95 -11.16 -8.80
N SER A 239 23.81 -11.93 -9.87
CA SER A 239 23.82 -11.41 -11.24
C SER A 239 22.49 -10.79 -11.67
N GLY A 240 21.44 -11.00 -10.88
CA GLY A 240 20.07 -10.54 -11.13
C GLY A 240 19.12 -11.65 -11.57
N LEU A 241 17.92 -11.64 -11.02
CA LEU A 241 16.84 -12.59 -11.32
C LEU A 241 16.07 -12.15 -12.58
N ASP A 242 15.60 -13.10 -13.37
CA ASP A 242 14.68 -12.86 -14.48
C ASP A 242 13.26 -12.65 -13.92
N VAL A 243 12.93 -11.40 -13.59
CA VAL A 243 11.66 -11.02 -12.95
C VAL A 243 10.45 -11.36 -13.81
N GLU A 244 10.54 -11.21 -15.15
CA GLU A 244 9.41 -11.52 -16.04
C GLU A 244 9.12 -13.04 -16.06
N SER A 245 10.17 -13.88 -16.11
CA SER A 245 10.01 -15.33 -15.98
C SER A 245 9.41 -15.72 -14.62
N MET A 246 9.81 -15.05 -13.54
CA MET A 246 9.26 -15.29 -12.20
C MET A 246 7.77 -14.88 -12.12
N LEU A 247 7.38 -13.75 -12.70
CA LEU A 247 5.99 -13.30 -12.78
C LEU A 247 5.11 -14.28 -13.55
N ALA A 248 5.63 -14.84 -14.65
CA ALA A 248 4.95 -15.87 -15.43
C ALA A 248 4.86 -17.23 -14.72
N ALA A 249 5.74 -17.48 -13.75
CA ALA A 249 5.81 -18.72 -12.97
C ALA A 249 5.11 -18.63 -11.61
N ARG A 250 4.59 -17.47 -11.20
CA ARG A 250 3.93 -17.29 -9.90
C ARG A 250 2.47 -17.76 -9.95
N ASP A 251 1.98 -18.23 -8.79
CA ASP A 251 0.58 -18.52 -8.58
C ASP A 251 -0.22 -17.26 -8.15
N ALA A 252 -1.53 -17.42 -7.92
CA ALA A 252 -2.41 -16.36 -7.48
C ALA A 252 -2.07 -15.81 -6.07
N HIS A 253 -1.25 -16.51 -5.29
CA HIS A 253 -0.79 -16.13 -3.95
C HIS A 253 0.63 -15.55 -3.94
N GLY A 254 1.24 -15.36 -5.13
CA GLY A 254 2.59 -14.81 -5.27
C GLY A 254 3.70 -15.80 -4.98
N VAL A 255 3.41 -17.11 -4.99
CA VAL A 255 4.43 -18.17 -4.88
C VAL A 255 4.96 -18.52 -6.23
N VAL A 256 6.28 -18.49 -6.38
CA VAL A 256 6.96 -18.76 -7.66
C VAL A 256 7.23 -20.25 -7.80
N ASP A 257 6.82 -20.86 -8.89
CA ASP A 257 7.19 -22.24 -9.24
C ASP A 257 8.65 -22.28 -9.70
N ARG A 258 9.54 -22.75 -8.80
CA ARG A 258 11.00 -22.83 -9.04
C ARG A 258 11.35 -23.76 -10.19
N THR A 259 10.50 -24.76 -10.49
CA THR A 259 10.77 -25.73 -11.57
C THR A 259 10.65 -25.10 -12.97
N ARG A 260 9.98 -23.96 -13.06
CA ARG A 260 9.80 -23.19 -14.30
C ARG A 260 10.87 -22.10 -14.51
N LEU A 261 11.77 -21.91 -13.53
CA LEU A 261 12.85 -20.94 -13.63
C LEU A 261 14.09 -21.55 -14.28
N ARG A 262 14.90 -20.69 -14.93
CA ARG A 262 16.20 -21.10 -15.44
C ARG A 262 17.12 -21.50 -14.28
N PRO A 263 17.94 -22.54 -14.41
CA PRO A 263 18.93 -22.89 -13.41
C PRO A 263 19.93 -21.76 -13.16
N GLY A 264 20.50 -21.71 -11.94
CA GLY A 264 21.55 -20.74 -11.58
C GLY A 264 21.23 -19.92 -10.34
N PHE A 265 19.97 -19.82 -9.93
CA PHE A 265 19.60 -19.18 -8.68
C PHE A 265 19.91 -20.06 -7.45
N ARG A 266 20.15 -19.42 -6.32
CA ARG A 266 20.25 -20.08 -5.01
C ARG A 266 18.90 -20.06 -4.29
N SER A 267 18.48 -21.21 -3.77
CA SER A 267 17.35 -21.28 -2.82
C SER A 267 17.88 -21.25 -1.38
N ALA A 268 17.15 -20.57 -0.49
CA ALA A 268 17.47 -20.51 0.92
C ALA A 268 16.18 -20.37 1.76
N PRO A 269 16.23 -20.60 3.08
CA PRO A 269 15.10 -20.34 3.98
C PRO A 269 14.53 -18.94 3.77
N ARG A 270 13.22 -18.80 4.01
CA ARG A 270 12.49 -17.54 3.77
C ARG A 270 13.15 -16.33 4.45
N GLU A 271 13.57 -16.48 5.70
CA GLU A 271 14.14 -15.42 6.52
C GLU A 271 15.52 -14.94 6.05
N SER A 272 16.14 -15.65 5.09
CA SER A 272 17.45 -15.28 4.54
C SER A 272 17.42 -14.02 3.66
N TRP A 273 16.24 -13.48 3.32
CA TRP A 273 16.14 -12.21 2.58
C TRP A 273 16.73 -11.03 3.35
N LEU A 274 16.77 -11.09 4.69
CA LEU A 274 17.37 -10.08 5.56
C LEU A 274 18.89 -9.97 5.39
N ASP A 275 19.54 -11.08 5.03
CA ASP A 275 21.00 -11.18 4.97
C ASP A 275 21.57 -10.94 3.56
N VAL A 276 20.71 -10.77 2.56
CA VAL A 276 21.15 -10.51 1.17
C VAL A 276 21.63 -9.07 1.05
N PRO A 277 22.92 -8.83 0.71
CA PRO A 277 23.39 -7.48 0.47
C PRO A 277 22.70 -6.88 -0.76
N ALA A 278 22.16 -5.68 -0.62
CA ALA A 278 21.54 -4.92 -1.70
C ALA A 278 21.51 -3.43 -1.35
N ASP A 279 21.32 -2.58 -2.34
CA ASP A 279 21.16 -1.13 -2.12
C ASP A 279 19.75 -0.84 -1.60
N LEU A 280 18.74 -1.62 -2.07
CA LEU A 280 17.33 -1.45 -1.78
C LEU A 280 16.71 -2.72 -1.20
N LEU A 281 15.92 -2.56 -0.15
CA LEU A 281 15.05 -3.59 0.41
C LEU A 281 13.59 -3.16 0.32
N VAL A 282 12.73 -4.03 -0.25
CA VAL A 282 11.28 -3.81 -0.38
C VAL A 282 10.53 -4.88 0.39
N PRO A 283 10.16 -4.68 1.66
CA PRO A 283 9.25 -5.56 2.39
C PRO A 283 7.81 -5.34 1.87
N ALA A 284 7.27 -6.31 1.11
CA ALA A 284 6.00 -6.20 0.43
C ALA A 284 5.04 -7.39 0.70
N ALA A 285 5.28 -8.16 1.77
CA ALA A 285 4.45 -9.33 2.08
C ALA A 285 3.45 -9.06 3.21
N MET A 286 3.93 -8.73 4.39
CA MET A 286 3.12 -8.72 5.62
C MET A 286 3.49 -7.56 6.54
N SER A 287 2.55 -7.21 7.43
CA SER A 287 2.80 -6.31 8.55
C SER A 287 3.72 -6.95 9.59
N TYR A 288 4.50 -6.13 10.28
CA TYR A 288 5.31 -6.49 11.46
C TYR A 288 6.39 -7.56 11.22
N VAL A 289 6.97 -7.57 10.00
CA VAL A 289 8.02 -8.54 9.62
C VAL A 289 9.43 -8.06 9.94
N ILE A 290 9.61 -6.79 10.28
CA ILE A 290 10.89 -6.20 10.67
C ILE A 290 10.77 -5.67 12.10
N GLY A 291 11.18 -6.47 13.07
CA GLY A 291 11.43 -6.08 14.45
C GLY A 291 12.89 -5.72 14.68
N PRO A 292 13.29 -5.38 15.92
CA PRO A 292 14.67 -5.04 16.25
C PRO A 292 15.70 -6.12 15.84
N PRO A 293 15.47 -7.43 16.07
CA PRO A 293 16.40 -8.46 15.61
C PRO A 293 16.57 -8.53 14.10
N GLU A 294 15.48 -8.34 13.34
CA GLU A 294 15.52 -8.33 11.88
C GLU A 294 16.24 -7.09 11.37
N ALA A 295 16.01 -5.92 12.00
CA ALA A 295 16.68 -4.68 11.66
C ALA A 295 18.21 -4.77 11.76
N GLU A 296 18.76 -5.52 12.73
CA GLU A 296 20.20 -5.74 12.87
C GLU A 296 20.81 -6.54 11.71
N ARG A 297 20.02 -7.45 11.11
CA ARG A 297 20.45 -8.31 9.99
C ARG A 297 20.41 -7.60 8.65
N ILE A 298 19.55 -6.61 8.48
CA ILE A 298 19.35 -5.91 7.19
C ILE A 298 20.67 -5.34 6.69
N ARG A 299 21.00 -5.64 5.42
CA ARG A 299 22.21 -5.20 4.70
C ARG A 299 21.87 -4.32 3.50
N ALA A 300 20.77 -3.60 3.58
CA ALA A 300 20.34 -2.66 2.55
C ALA A 300 20.76 -1.23 2.90
N GLY A 301 20.91 -0.42 1.86
CA GLY A 301 21.13 1.03 2.02
C GLY A 301 19.84 1.82 2.23
N LEU A 302 18.72 1.36 1.70
CA LEU A 302 17.40 1.99 1.77
C LEU A 302 16.33 0.91 1.98
N VAL A 303 15.36 1.18 2.83
CA VAL A 303 14.16 0.35 2.98
C VAL A 303 12.96 1.13 2.43
N VAL A 304 12.15 0.49 1.55
CA VAL A 304 10.92 1.08 0.99
C VAL A 304 9.74 0.14 1.25
N GLU A 305 8.85 0.56 2.09
CA GLU A 305 7.77 -0.26 2.62
C GLU A 305 6.64 -0.50 1.59
N GLY A 306 6.67 -1.65 0.93
CA GLY A 306 5.61 -2.05 0.00
C GLY A 306 4.36 -2.62 0.70
N ALA A 307 4.53 -3.37 1.81
CA ALA A 307 3.42 -3.81 2.66
C ALA A 307 2.98 -2.70 3.61
N ASN A 308 1.80 -2.85 4.21
CA ASN A 308 1.35 -1.96 5.27
C ASN A 308 1.99 -2.35 6.61
N LEU A 309 2.56 -1.35 7.33
CA LEU A 309 3.17 -1.50 8.65
C LEU A 309 4.20 -2.65 8.74
N PRO A 310 5.14 -2.83 7.80
CA PRO A 310 6.06 -3.96 7.83
C PRO A 310 7.14 -3.80 8.90
N THR A 311 7.52 -2.55 9.24
CA THR A 311 8.61 -2.23 10.17
C THR A 311 8.04 -1.71 11.49
N LEU A 312 8.44 -2.32 12.60
CA LEU A 312 8.10 -1.82 13.92
C LEU A 312 8.84 -0.50 14.23
N PRO A 313 8.27 0.40 15.05
CA PRO A 313 8.91 1.69 15.36
C PRO A 313 10.33 1.57 15.93
N GLU A 314 10.56 0.59 16.78
CA GLU A 314 11.87 0.32 17.39
C GLU A 314 12.89 -0.17 16.36
N ALA A 315 12.43 -0.96 15.39
CA ALA A 315 13.24 -1.43 14.28
C ALA A 315 13.60 -0.28 13.32
N GLU A 316 12.66 0.62 13.04
CA GLU A 316 12.94 1.82 12.25
C GLU A 316 13.97 2.71 12.93
N ALA A 317 13.87 2.92 14.25
CA ALA A 317 14.87 3.68 15.01
C ALA A 317 16.26 3.01 14.93
N ALA A 318 16.34 1.68 15.01
CA ALA A 318 17.59 0.94 14.83
C ALA A 318 18.16 1.08 13.42
N LEU A 319 17.33 1.01 12.36
CA LEU A 319 17.76 1.24 10.98
C LEU A 319 18.30 2.66 10.77
N LEU A 320 17.58 3.67 11.25
CA LEU A 320 18.00 5.07 11.18
C LEU A 320 19.33 5.32 11.89
N SER A 321 19.55 4.72 13.08
CA SER A 321 20.82 4.84 13.80
C SER A 321 22.01 4.24 13.04
N ARG A 322 21.75 3.31 12.10
CA ARG A 322 22.73 2.73 11.17
C ARG A 322 22.82 3.52 9.85
N GLY A 323 22.16 4.65 9.75
CA GLY A 323 22.10 5.46 8.53
C GLY A 323 21.25 4.84 7.42
N ILE A 324 20.32 3.93 7.71
CA ILE A 324 19.42 3.30 6.74
C ILE A 324 18.05 3.97 6.82
N PRO A 325 17.67 4.86 5.87
CA PRO A 325 16.37 5.48 5.89
C PRO A 325 15.28 4.48 5.50
N VAL A 326 14.06 4.79 5.97
CA VAL A 326 12.86 4.00 5.69
C VAL A 326 11.84 4.91 5.03
N VAL A 327 11.48 4.62 3.78
CA VAL A 327 10.31 5.24 3.11
C VAL A 327 9.06 4.56 3.65
N PRO A 328 8.18 5.29 4.36
CA PRO A 328 7.04 4.68 5.03
C PRO A 328 5.99 4.15 4.06
N ASP A 329 5.28 3.13 4.47
CA ASP A 329 4.23 2.44 3.72
C ASP A 329 3.17 3.40 3.17
N PHE A 330 2.69 4.32 4.00
CA PHE A 330 1.65 5.28 3.60
C PHE A 330 2.12 6.30 2.55
N LEU A 331 3.42 6.41 2.28
CA LEU A 331 4.00 7.14 1.15
C LEU A 331 4.28 6.19 -0.04
N ALA A 332 4.95 5.06 0.22
CA ALA A 332 5.43 4.19 -0.85
C ALA A 332 4.31 3.46 -1.59
N ASN A 333 3.33 2.91 -0.86
CA ASN A 333 2.28 2.05 -1.44
C ASN A 333 0.93 2.77 -1.64
N VAL A 334 0.89 4.11 -1.56
CA VAL A 334 -0.33 4.91 -1.64
C VAL A 334 -1.02 4.85 -3.01
N MET A 335 -0.30 4.51 -4.07
CA MET A 335 -0.76 4.70 -5.44
C MET A 335 -1.91 3.76 -5.86
N THR A 336 -2.05 2.58 -5.25
CA THR A 336 -3.25 1.75 -5.46
C THR A 336 -4.52 2.50 -5.05
N ASN A 337 -4.50 3.09 -3.85
CA ASN A 337 -5.63 3.85 -3.32
C ASN A 337 -5.92 5.10 -4.16
N ALA A 338 -4.89 5.88 -4.48
CA ALA A 338 -5.01 7.09 -5.26
C ALA A 338 -5.57 6.83 -6.67
N TRP A 339 -5.05 5.81 -7.37
CA TRP A 339 -5.50 5.43 -8.71
C TRP A 339 -6.99 5.11 -8.76
N TRP A 340 -7.53 4.36 -7.80
CA TRP A 340 -8.94 4.04 -7.69
C TRP A 340 -9.80 5.31 -7.68
N TRP A 341 -9.40 6.28 -6.88
CA TRP A 341 -10.15 7.52 -6.73
C TRP A 341 -9.99 8.44 -7.93
N TRP A 342 -8.80 8.59 -8.48
CA TRP A 342 -8.60 9.38 -9.71
C TRP A 342 -9.47 8.88 -10.86
N VAL A 343 -9.59 7.57 -11.03
CA VAL A 343 -10.48 6.97 -12.03
C VAL A 343 -11.94 7.23 -11.69
N LEU A 344 -12.36 6.96 -10.44
CA LEU A 344 -13.76 7.11 -10.02
C LEU A 344 -14.23 8.56 -10.20
N PHE A 345 -13.44 9.53 -9.73
CA PHE A 345 -13.76 10.95 -9.82
C PHE A 345 -13.48 11.57 -11.21
N GLY A 346 -12.76 10.87 -12.08
CA GLY A 346 -12.49 11.28 -13.45
C GLY A 346 -11.37 12.30 -13.59
N ASP A 347 -10.34 12.19 -12.74
CA ASP A 347 -9.10 12.96 -12.85
C ASP A 347 -8.15 12.40 -13.90
N ILE A 348 -8.31 11.13 -14.25
CA ILE A 348 -7.56 10.46 -15.32
C ILE A 348 -8.48 9.61 -16.18
N GLU A 349 -8.09 9.42 -17.44
CA GLU A 349 -8.69 8.43 -18.30
C GLU A 349 -8.38 7.00 -17.82
N PRO A 350 -9.28 6.02 -18.06
CA PRO A 350 -9.11 4.64 -17.63
C PRO A 350 -8.10 3.87 -18.50
N THR A 351 -6.86 4.38 -18.61
CA THR A 351 -5.77 3.81 -19.41
C THR A 351 -4.52 3.62 -18.58
N ALA A 352 -3.63 2.72 -19.00
CA ALA A 352 -2.35 2.49 -18.32
C ALA A 352 -1.43 3.72 -18.42
N GLU A 353 -1.40 4.38 -19.57
CA GLU A 353 -0.59 5.59 -19.80
C GLU A 353 -0.99 6.71 -18.85
N ALA A 354 -2.29 7.03 -18.75
CA ALA A 354 -2.78 8.06 -17.83
C ALA A 354 -2.50 7.72 -16.37
N ALA A 355 -2.64 6.44 -15.98
CA ALA A 355 -2.35 5.98 -14.64
C ALA A 355 -0.86 6.16 -14.29
N PHE A 356 0.05 5.66 -15.12
CA PHE A 356 1.49 5.74 -14.86
C PHE A 356 1.99 7.19 -14.89
N THR A 357 1.55 8.00 -15.85
CA THR A 357 1.91 9.42 -15.91
C THR A 357 1.47 10.18 -14.65
N LYS A 358 0.24 9.95 -14.17
CA LYS A 358 -0.23 10.60 -12.93
C LYS A 358 0.55 10.11 -11.71
N ILE A 359 0.84 8.81 -11.62
CA ILE A 359 1.66 8.23 -10.54
C ILE A 359 3.06 8.85 -10.53
N ASP A 360 3.72 8.97 -11.67
CA ASP A 360 5.05 9.59 -11.78
C ASP A 360 5.04 11.02 -11.26
N SER A 361 4.11 11.82 -11.74
CA SER A 361 3.98 13.22 -11.34
C SER A 361 3.72 13.39 -9.83
N VAL A 362 2.78 12.61 -9.29
CA VAL A 362 2.41 12.70 -7.88
C VAL A 362 3.52 12.15 -6.99
N MET A 363 4.13 11.02 -7.35
CA MET A 363 5.22 10.44 -6.54
C MET A 363 6.44 11.36 -6.52
N HIS A 364 6.83 11.93 -7.66
CA HIS A 364 7.91 12.93 -7.73
C HIS A 364 7.63 14.12 -6.81
N THR A 365 6.41 14.66 -6.86
CA THR A 365 6.00 15.79 -6.00
C THR A 365 6.06 15.43 -4.51
N LEU A 366 5.55 14.27 -4.14
CA LEU A 366 5.52 13.80 -2.75
C LEU A 366 6.93 13.57 -2.20
N VAL A 367 7.77 12.86 -2.95
CA VAL A 367 9.14 12.56 -2.53
C VAL A 367 9.96 13.85 -2.43
N THR A 368 9.86 14.75 -3.41
CA THR A 368 10.54 16.05 -3.36
C THR A 368 10.12 16.85 -2.12
N ALA A 369 8.80 16.91 -1.83
CA ALA A 369 8.32 17.62 -0.66
C ALA A 369 8.82 16.98 0.66
N VAL A 370 8.79 15.65 0.76
CA VAL A 370 9.19 14.91 1.97
C VAL A 370 10.69 15.02 2.23
N THR A 371 11.52 14.88 1.19
CA THR A 371 12.98 14.95 1.34
C THR A 371 13.49 16.36 1.63
N ALA A 372 12.79 17.39 1.16
CA ALA A 372 13.12 18.79 1.42
C ALA A 372 13.08 19.18 2.92
N PHE A 373 12.39 18.43 3.77
CA PHE A 373 12.33 18.71 5.21
C PHE A 373 13.65 18.40 5.96
N GLY A 374 14.55 17.60 5.40
CA GLY A 374 15.76 17.15 6.08
C GLY A 374 15.52 16.29 7.34
N LEU A 375 14.30 15.83 7.56
CA LEU A 375 13.87 15.00 8.68
C LEU A 375 13.82 13.51 8.26
N PRO A 376 13.75 12.57 9.23
CA PRO A 376 13.42 11.18 8.92
C PRO A 376 12.16 11.10 8.07
N LEU A 377 12.19 10.30 6.98
CA LEU A 377 11.17 10.33 5.92
C LEU A 377 9.74 10.09 6.43
N ARG A 378 9.56 9.18 7.40
CA ARG A 378 8.25 8.95 8.04
C ARG A 378 7.73 10.17 8.77
N LYS A 379 8.59 10.88 9.50
CA LYS A 379 8.23 12.10 10.23
C LYS A 379 7.84 13.22 9.24
N ALA A 380 8.63 13.40 8.19
CA ALA A 380 8.37 14.39 7.15
C ALA A 380 7.06 14.11 6.39
N ALA A 381 6.87 12.85 5.94
CA ALA A 381 5.65 12.43 5.24
C ALA A 381 4.40 12.60 6.11
N ARG A 382 4.48 12.28 7.41
CA ARG A 382 3.38 12.50 8.35
C ARG A 382 3.06 13.99 8.49
N GLY A 383 4.05 14.86 8.65
CA GLY A 383 3.86 16.30 8.73
C GLY A 383 3.19 16.87 7.48
N LEU A 384 3.56 16.38 6.29
CA LEU A 384 2.92 16.76 5.04
C LEU A 384 1.45 16.29 5.00
N ALA A 385 1.18 15.04 5.40
CA ALA A 385 -0.19 14.50 5.47
C ALA A 385 -1.05 15.29 6.45
N GLU A 386 -0.56 15.62 7.64
CA GLU A 386 -1.26 16.43 8.65
C GLU A 386 -1.55 17.84 8.12
N THR A 387 -0.60 18.47 7.43
CA THR A 387 -0.80 19.77 6.77
C THR A 387 -1.92 19.72 5.73
N ASN A 388 -1.92 18.68 4.89
CA ASN A 388 -2.95 18.48 3.87
C ASN A 388 -4.31 18.16 4.51
N ALA A 389 -4.34 17.37 5.59
CA ALA A 389 -5.58 17.08 6.33
C ALA A 389 -6.23 18.36 6.88
N HIS A 390 -5.44 19.30 7.41
CA HIS A 390 -5.94 20.62 7.83
C HIS A 390 -6.54 21.41 6.65
N ARG A 391 -5.83 21.47 5.51
CA ARG A 391 -6.33 22.15 4.29
C ARG A 391 -7.64 21.55 3.79
N ILE A 392 -7.78 20.23 3.85
CA ILE A 392 -9.00 19.52 3.48
C ILE A 392 -10.13 19.89 4.47
N ALA A 393 -9.86 19.85 5.78
CA ALA A 393 -10.84 20.20 6.79
C ALA A 393 -11.34 21.64 6.63
N GLU A 394 -10.45 22.61 6.44
CA GLU A 394 -10.82 24.02 6.19
C GLU A 394 -11.71 24.20 4.97
N ARG A 395 -11.47 23.42 3.91
CA ARG A 395 -12.25 23.49 2.66
C ARG A 395 -13.66 22.91 2.81
N PHE A 396 -13.86 21.90 3.65
CA PHE A 396 -15.10 21.11 3.73
C PHE A 396 -15.82 21.20 5.07
N THR A 397 -15.24 21.87 6.07
CA THR A 397 -16.00 22.19 7.29
C THR A 397 -17.01 23.30 6.96
N PRO A 398 -18.31 23.08 7.22
CA PRO A 398 -19.28 24.17 7.10
C PRO A 398 -18.81 25.35 7.98
N ARG A 399 -18.65 26.52 7.39
CA ARG A 399 -18.41 27.73 8.17
C ARG A 399 -19.61 27.91 9.08
N ASP A 400 -19.42 27.89 10.39
CA ASP A 400 -20.45 28.20 11.37
C ASP A 400 -20.93 29.62 11.08
N PRO A 401 -22.19 29.83 10.63
CA PRO A 401 -22.70 31.18 10.32
C PRO A 401 -22.78 32.11 11.55
N GLY A 402 -22.45 31.62 12.74
CA GLY A 402 -22.48 32.36 14.00
C GLY A 402 -21.12 32.84 14.53
N ARG A 403 -20.00 32.54 13.83
CA ARG A 403 -18.67 33.10 14.17
C ARG A 403 -18.24 34.10 13.13
N THR A 404 -18.72 35.33 13.25
CA THR A 404 -18.14 36.53 12.63
C THR A 404 -17.24 37.24 13.63
#